data_c05b6271e0a33d104b663cf3045c26d4
#
_entry.id   c05b6271e0a33d104b663cf3045c26d4
#
_cell.length_a   1.000
_cell.length_b   1.000
_cell.length_c   1.000
_cell.angle_alpha   90.00
_cell.angle_beta   90.00
_cell.angle_gamma   90.00
#
_symmetry.space_group_name_H-M   'P 1'
#
loop_
_entity.id
_entity.type
_entity.pdbx_description
1 polymer ?
#
loop_
_entity_poly.entity_id
_entity_poly.type
_entity_poly.pdbx_seq_one_letter_code
_entity_poly.pdbx_strand_id
1 'polypeptide(L)'
;MFIQIETNRLALLLLWSITGSILLSFSSISGAQVNNNITLPGNSSQNLQTQITNGSGTSTTITGGTRAGTNLFHSFQSFSIGDKALAQFHNDGSSTTNIFARVVGGEQSVINGTLQTTGYSNSQFNFGNANLWFMNPSGIMFGSHAQLNVGGSATFTTANTLNFSNEGQFTMNSSVKDVGILSIASVVAFGFMGKEGTTPGPITITESNLSVPGPALAFVGGNILIAGGNLSAPNGVVRVTSVGPLQPAYEGDSWTFVDLNQETGAHSYSNYCYPCE
;
A
#
# COMPACT_ATOMS: atom_id res chain seq x y z
N MET A 1 -7.22 57.29 -30.37
CA MET A 1 -7.09 57.66 -28.96
C MET A 1 -7.64 56.50 -28.16
N PHE A 2 -6.77 55.60 -27.78
CA PHE A 2 -7.17 54.35 -27.07
C PHE A 2 -7.24 54.63 -25.58
N ILE A 3 -8.38 54.38 -24.96
CA ILE A 3 -8.51 54.35 -23.50
C ILE A 3 -8.46 52.89 -23.08
N GLN A 4 -7.38 52.52 -22.45
CA GLN A 4 -7.22 51.22 -21.80
C GLN A 4 -7.74 51.38 -20.36
N ILE A 5 -8.84 50.65 -20.06
CA ILE A 5 -9.40 50.64 -18.71
C ILE A 5 -8.79 49.42 -17.99
N GLU A 6 -7.97 49.73 -17.00
CA GLU A 6 -7.48 48.70 -16.05
C GLU A 6 -8.63 48.25 -15.14
N THR A 7 -9.08 47.00 -15.32
CA THR A 7 -10.18 46.41 -14.54
C THR A 7 -9.69 45.52 -13.39
N ASN A 8 -8.50 45.79 -12.81
CA ASN A 8 -7.91 44.90 -11.78
C ASN A 8 -7.78 45.49 -10.37
N ARG A 9 -8.50 46.57 -10.02
CA ARG A 9 -8.41 47.14 -8.67
C ARG A 9 -9.71 47.30 -7.89
N LEU A 10 -10.86 46.83 -8.38
CA LEU A 10 -12.15 46.97 -7.68
C LEU A 10 -12.73 45.69 -7.08
N ALA A 11 -12.09 44.57 -7.21
CA ALA A 11 -12.56 43.29 -6.62
C ALA A 11 -12.03 43.00 -5.20
N LEU A 12 -11.23 43.91 -4.62
CA LEU A 12 -10.56 43.64 -3.34
C LEU A 12 -11.14 44.40 -2.13
N LEU A 13 -12.24 45.11 -2.27
CA LEU A 13 -12.75 45.99 -1.19
C LEU A 13 -14.18 45.69 -0.71
N LEU A 14 -14.76 44.52 -1.03
CA LEU A 14 -16.12 44.15 -0.60
C LEU A 14 -16.25 42.84 0.17
N LEU A 15 -15.19 42.33 0.76
CA LEU A 15 -15.18 41.09 1.55
C LEU A 15 -14.71 41.27 3.01
N TRP A 16 -14.98 42.42 3.62
CA TRP A 16 -14.62 42.68 5.01
C TRP A 16 -15.83 42.98 5.89
N SER A 17 -16.82 42.12 5.88
CA SER A 17 -17.82 42.10 6.95
C SER A 17 -18.62 40.79 7.03
N ILE A 18 -17.94 39.65 7.20
CA ILE A 18 -18.54 38.48 7.80
C ILE A 18 -17.51 37.84 8.70
N THR A 19 -17.71 37.99 10.00
CA THR A 19 -16.94 37.35 11.05
C THR A 19 -17.11 35.83 11.01
N GLY A 20 -16.16 35.19 10.44
CA GLY A 20 -16.02 33.73 10.42
C GLY A 20 -14.68 33.40 9.85
N SER A 21 -13.68 33.13 10.73
CA SER A 21 -12.34 32.70 10.33
C SER A 21 -12.41 31.36 9.63
N ILE A 22 -12.63 31.34 8.32
CA ILE A 22 -12.31 30.17 7.50
C ILE A 22 -10.80 30.24 7.30
N LEU A 23 -10.05 29.52 8.13
CA LEU A 23 -8.66 29.17 7.85
C LEU A 23 -8.67 28.24 6.62
N LEU A 24 -8.60 28.85 5.43
CA LEU A 24 -8.16 28.14 4.24
C LEU A 24 -6.68 27.81 4.46
N SER A 25 -6.41 26.64 4.99
CA SER A 25 -5.08 26.06 4.91
C SER A 25 -4.81 25.79 3.44
N PHE A 26 -4.17 26.73 2.76
CA PHE A 26 -3.49 26.43 1.52
C PHE A 26 -2.37 25.45 1.89
N SER A 27 -2.64 24.15 1.74
CA SER A 27 -1.58 23.19 1.63
C SER A 27 -0.70 23.69 0.49
N SER A 28 0.53 24.09 0.79
CA SER A 28 1.54 24.34 -0.22
C SER A 28 1.48 23.15 -1.17
N ILE A 29 1.28 23.41 -2.47
CA ILE A 29 1.49 22.40 -3.49
C ILE A 29 2.97 22.10 -3.38
N SER A 30 3.30 21.10 -2.57
CA SER A 30 4.63 20.49 -2.55
C SER A 30 4.88 20.05 -3.97
N GLY A 31 5.91 20.59 -4.62
CA GLY A 31 6.27 20.16 -5.96
C GLY A 31 6.30 18.64 -5.99
N ALA A 32 5.70 18.05 -7.03
CA ALA A 32 5.58 16.59 -7.13
C ALA A 32 6.95 15.96 -6.88
N GLN A 33 7.03 15.04 -5.93
CA GLN A 33 8.27 14.33 -5.63
C GLN A 33 8.68 13.54 -6.88
N VAL A 34 9.78 13.91 -7.49
CA VAL A 34 10.29 13.26 -8.72
C VAL A 34 11.06 11.99 -8.38
N ASN A 35 11.77 11.97 -7.25
CA ASN A 35 12.59 10.84 -6.83
C ASN A 35 11.81 9.90 -5.90
N ASN A 36 12.22 8.64 -5.88
CA ASN A 36 11.74 7.67 -4.90
C ASN A 36 12.21 8.04 -3.49
N ASN A 37 11.45 7.64 -2.49
CA ASN A 37 11.86 7.58 -1.09
C ASN A 37 11.63 6.16 -0.58
N ILE A 38 12.61 5.28 -0.84
CA ILE A 38 12.58 3.87 -0.43
C ILE A 38 13.79 3.63 0.44
N THR A 39 13.55 3.32 1.72
CA THR A 39 14.60 3.11 2.72
C THR A 39 14.36 1.82 3.50
N LEU A 40 15.42 1.27 4.10
CA LEU A 40 15.34 0.06 4.90
C LEU A 40 15.26 0.38 6.39
N PRO A 41 14.63 -0.49 7.20
CA PRO A 41 14.70 -0.40 8.66
C PRO A 41 16.15 -0.44 9.13
N GLY A 42 16.48 0.41 10.10
CA GLY A 42 17.82 0.45 10.69
C GLY A 42 18.19 -0.81 11.48
N ASN A 43 17.19 -1.60 11.90
CA ASN A 43 17.38 -2.87 12.56
C ASN A 43 17.48 -4.01 11.54
N SER A 44 18.63 -4.68 11.48
CA SER A 44 18.90 -5.77 10.54
C SER A 44 17.95 -6.97 10.66
N SER A 45 17.39 -7.22 11.84
CA SER A 45 16.41 -8.30 12.03
C SER A 45 15.03 -7.97 11.41
N GLN A 46 14.72 -6.69 11.25
CA GLN A 46 13.46 -6.22 10.70
C GLN A 46 13.50 -5.96 9.20
N ASN A 47 14.68 -5.78 8.59
CA ASN A 47 14.79 -5.52 7.16
C ASN A 47 14.53 -6.74 6.26
N LEU A 48 14.40 -7.94 6.86
CA LEU A 48 14.13 -9.20 6.16
C LEU A 48 15.11 -9.48 5.02
N GLN A 49 16.38 -9.12 5.17
CA GLN A 49 17.43 -9.28 4.15
C GLN A 49 17.13 -8.51 2.83
N THR A 50 16.19 -7.58 2.87
CA THR A 50 15.90 -6.71 1.73
C THR A 50 17.11 -5.85 1.38
N GLN A 51 17.38 -5.71 0.10
CA GLN A 51 18.43 -4.83 -0.43
C GLN A 51 17.81 -3.87 -1.42
N ILE A 52 18.27 -2.63 -1.43
CA ILE A 52 17.84 -1.62 -2.38
C ILE A 52 19.04 -0.97 -3.06
N THR A 53 18.89 -0.70 -4.33
CA THR A 53 19.84 0.09 -5.11
C THR A 53 19.14 1.36 -5.56
N ASN A 54 19.77 2.53 -5.30
CA ASN A 54 19.27 3.83 -5.72
C ASN A 54 17.89 4.20 -5.13
N GLY A 55 17.72 3.98 -3.83
CA GLY A 55 16.43 4.17 -3.12
C GLY A 55 15.87 5.59 -3.12
N SER A 56 16.72 6.61 -3.40
CA SER A 56 16.34 8.02 -3.54
C SER A 56 16.46 8.54 -4.98
N GLY A 57 16.58 7.66 -5.96
CA GLY A 57 16.67 8.02 -7.38
C GLY A 57 15.31 7.88 -8.08
N THR A 58 15.33 8.11 -9.39
CA THR A 58 14.14 7.91 -10.24
C THR A 58 13.90 6.46 -10.66
N SER A 59 14.86 5.56 -10.40
CA SER A 59 14.75 4.13 -10.66
C SER A 59 15.39 3.36 -9.52
N THR A 60 14.59 2.65 -8.76
CA THR A 60 15.03 1.85 -7.61
C THR A 60 14.86 0.38 -7.92
N THR A 61 15.90 -0.40 -7.67
CA THR A 61 15.85 -1.87 -7.73
C THR A 61 15.86 -2.45 -6.33
N ILE A 62 14.90 -3.34 -6.07
CA ILE A 62 14.70 -4.04 -4.81
C ILE A 62 15.07 -5.50 -5.02
N THR A 63 16.03 -5.99 -4.24
CA THR A 63 16.57 -7.36 -4.34
C THR A 63 16.64 -7.99 -2.95
N GLY A 64 17.17 -9.21 -2.87
CA GLY A 64 17.25 -9.95 -1.61
C GLY A 64 15.87 -10.33 -1.10
N GLY A 65 15.60 -10.02 0.16
CA GLY A 65 14.40 -10.47 0.86
C GLY A 65 14.59 -11.82 1.53
N THR A 66 13.70 -12.15 2.47
CA THR A 66 13.68 -13.47 3.11
C THR A 66 12.75 -14.39 2.35
N ARG A 67 13.31 -15.47 1.83
CA ARG A 67 12.55 -16.49 1.11
C ARG A 67 12.06 -17.58 2.05
N ALA A 68 10.79 -17.91 1.92
CA ALA A 68 10.19 -19.08 2.54
C ALA A 68 9.37 -19.83 1.47
N GLY A 69 9.94 -20.90 0.93
CA GLY A 69 9.36 -21.64 -0.19
C GLY A 69 9.14 -20.73 -1.42
N THR A 70 7.90 -20.59 -1.85
CA THR A 70 7.52 -19.72 -2.98
C THR A 70 7.15 -18.30 -2.56
N ASN A 71 7.20 -17.98 -1.28
CA ASN A 71 6.93 -16.67 -0.72
C ASN A 71 8.25 -15.90 -0.51
N LEU A 72 8.28 -14.63 -0.92
CA LEU A 72 9.43 -13.73 -0.76
C LEU A 72 8.98 -12.51 0.04
N PHE A 73 9.66 -12.25 1.17
CA PHE A 73 9.29 -11.20 2.13
C PHE A 73 10.29 -10.06 2.13
N HIS A 74 9.78 -8.85 2.00
CA HIS A 74 10.53 -7.60 2.07
C HIS A 74 10.01 -6.69 3.18
N SER A 75 10.88 -5.83 3.70
CA SER A 75 10.53 -4.85 4.71
C SER A 75 11.23 -3.52 4.45
N PHE A 76 10.48 -2.44 4.58
CA PHE A 76 10.92 -1.07 4.32
C PHE A 76 10.64 -0.18 5.52
N GLN A 77 11.51 0.82 5.75
CA GLN A 77 11.24 1.93 6.66
C GLN A 77 10.28 2.91 6.02
N SER A 78 10.56 3.30 4.77
CA SER A 78 9.69 4.12 3.94
C SER A 78 9.59 3.52 2.54
N PHE A 79 8.46 3.75 1.86
CA PHE A 79 8.27 3.33 0.49
C PHE A 79 7.35 4.31 -0.24
N SER A 80 7.94 5.19 -1.02
CA SER A 80 7.22 6.09 -1.91
C SER A 80 7.90 6.13 -3.28
N ILE A 81 7.10 6.18 -4.34
CA ILE A 81 7.54 6.25 -5.73
C ILE A 81 7.23 7.65 -6.24
N GLY A 82 8.28 8.36 -6.65
CA GLY A 82 8.17 9.72 -7.17
C GLY A 82 7.44 9.80 -8.50
N ASP A 83 7.16 11.02 -8.93
CA ASP A 83 6.46 11.28 -10.20
C ASP A 83 7.20 10.62 -11.36
N LYS A 84 6.52 9.74 -12.08
CA LYS A 84 7.04 8.96 -13.22
C LYS A 84 8.31 8.15 -12.93
N ALA A 85 8.66 7.99 -11.65
CA ALA A 85 9.78 7.15 -11.24
C ALA A 85 9.40 5.66 -11.24
N LEU A 86 10.38 4.79 -11.10
CA LEU A 86 10.23 3.33 -11.10
C LEU A 86 10.73 2.74 -9.79
N ALA A 87 9.93 1.87 -9.19
CA ALA A 87 10.38 0.94 -8.16
C ALA A 87 10.13 -0.51 -8.62
N GLN A 88 11.17 -1.31 -8.64
CA GLN A 88 11.16 -2.63 -9.24
C GLN A 88 11.56 -3.68 -8.23
N PHE A 89 10.65 -4.60 -7.91
CA PHE A 89 10.97 -5.84 -7.19
C PHE A 89 11.61 -6.82 -8.16
N HIS A 90 12.89 -7.07 -7.96
CA HIS A 90 13.64 -8.02 -8.75
C HIS A 90 13.59 -9.40 -8.10
N ASN A 91 12.83 -10.28 -8.69
CA ASN A 91 12.70 -11.65 -8.25
C ASN A 91 13.81 -12.48 -8.93
N ASP A 92 14.80 -12.89 -8.16
CA ASP A 92 15.97 -13.66 -8.62
C ASP A 92 15.70 -15.16 -8.87
N GLY A 93 14.46 -15.58 -8.67
CA GLY A 93 14.10 -16.98 -8.80
C GLY A 93 12.81 -17.22 -9.56
N SER A 94 12.82 -18.23 -10.42
CA SER A 94 11.66 -18.67 -11.19
C SER A 94 10.51 -19.24 -10.35
N SER A 95 10.71 -19.43 -9.04
CA SER A 95 9.75 -20.10 -8.16
C SER A 95 8.97 -19.17 -7.24
N THR A 96 9.12 -17.84 -7.35
CA THR A 96 8.36 -16.91 -6.49
C THR A 96 6.92 -16.80 -6.97
N THR A 97 5.99 -17.19 -6.11
CA THR A 97 4.55 -17.05 -6.34
C THR A 97 4.01 -15.75 -5.73
N ASN A 98 4.52 -15.38 -4.56
CA ASN A 98 4.08 -14.18 -3.86
C ASN A 98 5.27 -13.35 -3.37
N ILE A 99 5.16 -12.05 -3.55
CA ILE A 99 6.05 -11.04 -2.97
C ILE A 99 5.24 -10.31 -1.89
N PHE A 100 5.71 -10.35 -0.66
CA PHE A 100 5.14 -9.65 0.48
C PHE A 100 6.04 -8.47 0.83
N ALA A 101 5.52 -7.26 0.76
CA ALA A 101 6.22 -6.03 1.09
C ALA A 101 5.48 -5.30 2.20
N ARG A 102 6.15 -5.04 3.33
CA ARG A 102 5.60 -4.21 4.41
C ARG A 102 6.40 -2.93 4.59
N VAL A 103 5.73 -1.86 5.05
CA VAL A 103 6.33 -0.58 5.41
C VAL A 103 6.09 -0.34 6.90
N VAL A 104 7.18 -0.18 7.67
CA VAL A 104 7.14 -0.15 9.15
C VAL A 104 7.41 1.24 9.75
N GLY A 105 7.76 2.25 8.93
CA GLY A 105 8.26 3.54 9.41
C GLY A 105 7.21 4.53 9.90
N GLY A 106 5.93 4.21 9.83
CA GLY A 106 4.86 5.09 10.34
C GLY A 106 4.43 6.20 9.38
N GLU A 107 4.98 6.28 8.18
CA GLU A 107 4.60 7.24 7.15
C GLU A 107 3.76 6.59 6.05
N GLN A 108 2.84 7.36 5.48
CA GLN A 108 2.04 6.94 4.32
C GLN A 108 2.94 6.69 3.11
N SER A 109 2.64 5.66 2.34
CA SER A 109 3.26 5.42 1.02
C SER A 109 2.55 6.24 -0.05
N VAL A 110 3.31 7.04 -0.80
CA VAL A 110 2.83 7.77 -1.98
C VAL A 110 3.37 7.11 -3.23
N ILE A 111 2.50 6.60 -4.07
CA ILE A 111 2.86 5.93 -5.33
C ILE A 111 2.37 6.82 -6.48
N ASN A 112 3.31 7.58 -7.10
CA ASN A 112 3.00 8.45 -8.23
C ASN A 112 3.85 8.13 -9.48
N GLY A 113 4.37 6.91 -9.53
CA GLY A 113 5.15 6.35 -10.62
C GLY A 113 4.84 4.87 -10.80
N THR A 114 5.76 4.13 -11.38
CA THR A 114 5.58 2.72 -11.73
C THR A 114 6.06 1.80 -10.61
N LEU A 115 5.17 0.97 -10.12
CA LEU A 115 5.46 -0.15 -9.23
C LEU A 115 5.50 -1.44 -10.06
N GLN A 116 6.65 -2.10 -10.08
CA GLN A 116 6.92 -3.21 -10.99
C GLN A 116 7.41 -4.45 -10.26
N THR A 117 6.96 -5.62 -10.71
CA THR A 117 7.58 -6.91 -10.39
C THR A 117 8.29 -7.46 -11.62
N THR A 118 9.52 -7.97 -11.47
CA THR A 118 10.25 -8.61 -12.55
C THR A 118 10.70 -10.00 -12.14
N GLY A 119 10.72 -10.89 -13.10
CA GLY A 119 11.25 -12.24 -12.94
C GLY A 119 12.23 -12.57 -14.06
N TYR A 120 13.01 -13.61 -13.84
CA TYR A 120 13.82 -14.24 -14.89
C TYR A 120 13.11 -15.47 -15.40
N SER A 121 12.88 -15.52 -16.73
CA SER A 121 12.50 -16.75 -17.41
C SER A 121 13.41 -16.90 -18.63
N ASN A 122 14.14 -18.00 -18.73
CA ASN A 122 15.03 -18.30 -19.84
C ASN A 122 16.04 -17.18 -20.18
N SER A 123 16.66 -16.58 -19.15
CA SER A 123 17.62 -15.48 -19.29
C SER A 123 17.04 -14.18 -19.89
N GLN A 124 15.72 -14.05 -19.92
CA GLN A 124 15.06 -12.82 -20.34
C GLN A 124 14.30 -12.19 -19.17
N PHE A 125 14.39 -10.87 -19.08
CA PHE A 125 13.55 -10.08 -18.17
C PHE A 125 12.09 -10.18 -18.64
N ASN A 126 11.21 -10.59 -17.73
CA ASN A 126 9.78 -10.48 -17.92
C ASN A 126 9.13 -9.89 -16.67
N PHE A 127 7.87 -9.51 -16.79
CA PHE A 127 7.07 -9.03 -15.64
C PHE A 127 6.68 -10.20 -14.74
N GLY A 128 7.51 -11.08 -14.31
CA GLY A 128 7.24 -12.26 -13.49
C GLY A 128 5.78 -12.44 -13.06
N ASN A 129 5.31 -13.66 -12.96
CA ASN A 129 3.90 -13.95 -12.61
C ASN A 129 3.61 -13.87 -11.10
N ALA A 130 4.54 -13.33 -10.30
CA ALA A 130 4.36 -13.24 -8.87
C ALA A 130 3.24 -12.25 -8.50
N ASN A 131 2.43 -12.65 -7.52
CA ASN A 131 1.48 -11.75 -6.87
C ASN A 131 2.23 -10.76 -5.97
N LEU A 132 1.74 -9.54 -5.86
CA LEU A 132 2.27 -8.52 -4.95
C LEU A 132 1.28 -8.27 -3.81
N TRP A 133 1.76 -8.39 -2.58
CA TRP A 133 1.07 -8.00 -1.36
C TRP A 133 1.81 -6.83 -0.74
N PHE A 134 1.22 -5.64 -0.79
CA PHE A 134 1.82 -4.42 -0.27
C PHE A 134 1.05 -3.94 0.96
N MET A 135 1.75 -3.83 2.09
CA MET A 135 1.17 -3.55 3.38
C MET A 135 1.79 -2.29 4.00
N ASN A 136 0.97 -1.27 4.29
CA ASN A 136 1.37 -0.08 5.03
C ASN A 136 0.24 0.40 5.95
N PRO A 137 0.28 0.12 7.26
CA PRO A 137 -0.74 0.55 8.21
C PRO A 137 -0.97 2.06 8.28
N SER A 138 0.03 2.86 7.88
CA SER A 138 -0.06 4.32 7.90
C SER A 138 -0.82 4.91 6.72
N GLY A 139 -1.17 4.08 5.73
CA GLY A 139 -1.92 4.48 4.55
C GLY A 139 -1.16 4.35 3.24
N ILE A 140 -1.90 4.37 2.15
CA ILE A 140 -1.37 4.26 0.78
C ILE A 140 -2.10 5.27 -0.09
N MET A 141 -1.35 6.04 -0.88
CA MET A 141 -1.89 6.98 -1.85
C MET A 141 -1.35 6.65 -3.25
N PHE A 142 -2.25 6.56 -4.22
CA PHE A 142 -1.91 6.48 -5.63
C PHE A 142 -2.22 7.82 -6.29
N GLY A 143 -1.20 8.44 -6.89
CA GLY A 143 -1.32 9.68 -7.64
C GLY A 143 -1.64 9.44 -9.12
N SER A 144 -1.90 10.49 -9.88
CA SER A 144 -2.35 10.43 -11.27
C SER A 144 -1.39 9.73 -12.25
N HIS A 145 -0.11 9.62 -11.90
CA HIS A 145 0.89 8.90 -12.70
C HIS A 145 1.22 7.49 -12.17
N ALA A 146 0.46 7.01 -11.18
CA ALA A 146 0.65 5.68 -10.65
C ALA A 146 0.34 4.61 -11.69
N GLN A 147 1.25 3.64 -11.82
CA GLN A 147 1.12 2.50 -12.72
C GLN A 147 1.54 1.21 -12.03
N LEU A 148 0.86 0.11 -12.36
CA LEU A 148 1.18 -1.22 -11.86
C LEU A 148 1.66 -2.10 -13.02
N ASN A 149 2.93 -2.50 -12.98
CA ASN A 149 3.51 -3.50 -13.87
C ASN A 149 3.75 -4.80 -13.07
N VAL A 150 2.67 -5.34 -12.51
CA VAL A 150 2.65 -6.58 -11.72
C VAL A 150 2.07 -7.68 -12.59
N GLY A 151 2.79 -8.77 -12.82
CA GLY A 151 2.34 -9.84 -13.72
C GLY A 151 1.32 -10.78 -13.09
N GLY A 152 1.22 -10.85 -11.77
CA GLY A 152 0.19 -11.55 -11.02
C GLY A 152 -0.91 -10.64 -10.50
N SER A 153 -1.55 -11.07 -9.42
CA SER A 153 -2.49 -10.23 -8.65
C SER A 153 -1.75 -9.17 -7.85
N ALA A 154 -2.42 -8.05 -7.53
CA ALA A 154 -1.90 -7.07 -6.58
C ALA A 154 -2.92 -6.81 -5.47
N THR A 155 -2.43 -6.82 -4.24
CA THR A 155 -3.20 -6.50 -3.03
C THR A 155 -2.50 -5.40 -2.27
N PHE A 156 -3.22 -4.31 -2.02
CA PHE A 156 -2.77 -3.18 -1.22
C PHE A 156 -3.60 -3.11 0.06
N THR A 157 -2.93 -3.10 1.21
CA THR A 157 -3.64 -3.12 2.49
C THR A 157 -3.01 -2.22 3.53
N THR A 158 -3.85 -1.68 4.41
CA THR A 158 -3.42 -0.96 5.62
C THR A 158 -3.56 -1.81 6.88
N ALA A 159 -3.69 -3.12 6.72
CA ALA A 159 -3.64 -4.07 7.82
C ALA A 159 -2.26 -4.05 8.53
N ASN A 160 -2.26 -4.42 9.81
CA ASN A 160 -1.04 -4.60 10.59
C ASN A 160 -0.50 -6.04 10.49
N THR A 161 -1.36 -6.96 10.08
CA THR A 161 -1.07 -8.40 10.06
C THR A 161 -1.71 -9.05 8.85
N LEU A 162 -0.98 -9.95 8.20
CA LEU A 162 -1.54 -10.94 7.28
C LEU A 162 -1.55 -12.29 7.98
N ASN A 163 -2.70 -12.92 8.07
CA ASN A 163 -2.88 -14.25 8.65
C ASN A 163 -2.83 -15.30 7.54
N PHE A 164 -2.13 -16.38 7.78
CA PHE A 164 -1.89 -17.44 6.82
C PHE A 164 -2.65 -18.72 7.19
N SER A 165 -2.92 -19.56 6.22
CA SER A 165 -3.68 -20.80 6.36
C SER A 165 -3.04 -21.84 7.30
N ASN A 166 -1.77 -21.67 7.65
CA ASN A 166 -1.04 -22.50 8.61
C ASN A 166 -0.93 -21.87 10.01
N GLU A 167 -1.84 -20.94 10.33
CA GLU A 167 -1.85 -20.17 11.58
C GLU A 167 -0.65 -19.22 11.75
N GLY A 168 0.24 -19.15 10.76
CA GLY A 168 1.35 -18.20 10.74
C GLY A 168 0.87 -16.78 10.48
N GLN A 169 1.67 -15.81 10.89
CA GLN A 169 1.37 -14.39 10.73
C GLN A 169 2.57 -13.63 10.16
N PHE A 170 2.29 -12.71 9.25
CA PHE A 170 3.23 -11.69 8.82
C PHE A 170 2.78 -10.34 9.35
N THR A 171 3.51 -9.85 10.36
CA THR A 171 3.18 -8.63 11.11
C THR A 171 4.22 -7.53 10.86
N MET A 172 3.98 -6.33 11.37
CA MET A 172 4.95 -5.23 11.34
C MET A 172 6.26 -5.55 12.06
N ASN A 173 6.27 -6.53 12.99
CA ASN A 173 7.42 -6.90 13.80
C ASN A 173 8.06 -8.24 13.41
N SER A 174 7.51 -8.98 12.44
CA SER A 174 8.05 -10.29 12.05
C SER A 174 9.51 -10.20 11.63
N SER A 175 10.33 -11.11 12.16
CA SER A 175 11.75 -11.27 11.83
C SER A 175 11.94 -12.29 10.70
N VAL A 176 13.19 -12.48 10.27
CA VAL A 176 13.58 -13.52 9.30
C VAL A 176 13.13 -14.92 9.78
N LYS A 177 13.23 -15.19 11.09
CA LYS A 177 12.83 -16.48 11.67
C LYS A 177 11.32 -16.68 11.59
N ASP A 178 10.54 -15.63 11.86
CA ASP A 178 9.08 -15.71 11.88
C ASP A 178 8.51 -15.97 10.48
N VAL A 179 9.07 -15.33 9.45
CA VAL A 179 8.59 -15.55 8.07
C VAL A 179 9.03 -16.88 7.48
N GLY A 180 10.05 -17.51 8.04
CA GLY A 180 10.56 -18.82 7.58
C GLY A 180 9.52 -19.94 7.62
N ILE A 181 8.52 -19.85 8.50
CA ILE A 181 7.43 -20.83 8.63
C ILE A 181 6.30 -20.64 7.61
N LEU A 182 6.29 -19.53 6.83
CA LEU A 182 5.23 -19.16 5.90
C LEU A 182 5.46 -19.67 4.47
N SER A 183 6.16 -20.78 4.30
CA SER A 183 6.74 -21.23 3.02
C SER A 183 5.72 -21.60 1.95
N ILE A 184 4.60 -22.19 2.34
CA ILE A 184 3.55 -22.69 1.42
C ILE A 184 2.16 -22.19 1.77
N ALA A 185 2.06 -21.37 2.82
CA ALA A 185 0.77 -20.89 3.30
C ALA A 185 0.23 -19.77 2.42
N SER A 186 -1.08 -19.76 2.21
CA SER A 186 -1.80 -18.67 1.56
C SER A 186 -2.33 -17.70 2.60
N VAL A 187 -2.43 -16.42 2.25
CA VAL A 187 -3.11 -15.42 3.09
C VAL A 187 -4.59 -15.74 3.12
N VAL A 188 -5.16 -15.80 4.32
CA VAL A 188 -6.59 -16.09 4.54
C VAL A 188 -7.33 -14.93 5.19
N ALA A 189 -6.63 -14.03 5.89
CA ALA A 189 -7.27 -12.87 6.51
C ALA A 189 -6.30 -11.69 6.70
N PHE A 190 -6.88 -10.49 6.80
CA PHE A 190 -6.19 -9.26 7.18
C PHE A 190 -6.52 -8.92 8.64
N GLY A 191 -5.51 -8.63 9.45
CA GLY A 191 -5.67 -8.19 10.83
C GLY A 191 -5.39 -6.70 10.96
N PHE A 192 -6.34 -5.97 11.55
CA PHE A 192 -6.21 -4.55 11.84
C PHE A 192 -6.15 -4.37 13.35
N MET A 193 -5.10 -3.69 13.82
CA MET A 193 -4.82 -3.49 15.24
C MET A 193 -4.64 -2.01 15.52
N GLY A 194 -5.13 -1.55 16.66
CA GLY A 194 -4.97 -0.18 17.12
C GLY A 194 -5.85 0.11 18.31
N LYS A 195 -5.84 1.37 18.74
CA LYS A 195 -6.70 1.81 19.81
C LYS A 195 -8.18 1.74 19.40
N GLU A 196 -9.05 1.35 20.33
CA GLU A 196 -10.50 1.35 20.14
C GLU A 196 -10.99 2.69 19.55
N GLY A 197 -11.92 2.61 18.60
CA GLY A 197 -12.50 3.76 17.93
C GLY A 197 -11.61 4.41 16.88
N THR A 198 -10.34 3.97 16.73
CA THR A 198 -9.48 4.46 15.64
C THR A 198 -9.82 3.78 14.33
N THR A 199 -9.72 4.51 13.23
CA THR A 199 -9.84 3.96 11.88
C THR A 199 -8.46 3.57 11.37
N PRO A 200 -8.28 2.39 10.75
CA PRO A 200 -7.04 2.03 10.09
C PRO A 200 -6.63 3.06 9.03
N GLY A 201 -5.36 3.06 8.63
CA GLY A 201 -4.84 4.00 7.64
C GLY A 201 -5.67 4.03 6.35
N PRO A 202 -5.78 5.20 5.69
CA PRO A 202 -6.59 5.34 4.48
C PRO A 202 -5.89 4.78 3.25
N ILE A 203 -6.68 4.43 2.22
CA ILE A 203 -6.20 4.21 0.86
C ILE A 203 -6.85 5.29 -0.03
N THR A 204 -6.04 6.07 -0.72
CA THR A 204 -6.51 7.11 -1.63
C THR A 204 -6.02 6.82 -3.04
N ILE A 205 -6.91 6.87 -4.02
CA ILE A 205 -6.62 6.66 -5.44
C ILE A 205 -7.13 7.89 -6.19
N THR A 206 -6.22 8.65 -6.79
CA THR A 206 -6.55 9.91 -7.46
C THR A 206 -6.15 9.85 -8.92
N GLU A 207 -7.14 9.89 -9.82
CA GLU A 207 -6.96 9.92 -11.29
C GLU A 207 -6.02 8.83 -11.85
N SER A 208 -5.82 7.73 -11.09
CA SER A 208 -4.90 6.65 -11.45
C SER A 208 -5.58 5.59 -12.32
N ASN A 209 -4.84 5.05 -13.27
CA ASN A 209 -5.27 3.90 -14.06
C ASN A 209 -4.48 2.66 -13.61
N LEU A 210 -5.04 1.92 -12.65
CA LEU A 210 -4.39 0.77 -12.04
C LEU A 210 -4.95 -0.53 -12.65
N SER A 211 -4.09 -1.31 -13.27
CA SER A 211 -4.48 -2.56 -13.91
C SER A 211 -3.47 -3.67 -13.62
N VAL A 212 -3.99 -4.88 -13.41
CA VAL A 212 -3.16 -6.09 -13.29
C VAL A 212 -3.74 -7.22 -14.15
N PRO A 213 -2.91 -8.03 -14.82
CA PRO A 213 -3.37 -9.17 -15.62
C PRO A 213 -3.81 -10.37 -14.77
N GLY A 214 -3.44 -10.40 -13.50
CA GLY A 214 -3.76 -11.48 -12.58
C GLY A 214 -5.23 -11.52 -12.14
N PRO A 215 -5.62 -12.55 -11.39
CA PRO A 215 -7.01 -12.79 -11.02
C PRO A 215 -7.59 -11.78 -10.02
N ALA A 216 -6.77 -10.92 -9.40
CA ALA A 216 -7.31 -9.92 -8.47
C ALA A 216 -6.50 -8.64 -8.40
N LEU A 217 -7.19 -7.51 -8.34
CA LEU A 217 -6.70 -6.22 -7.86
C LEU A 217 -7.50 -5.86 -6.62
N ALA A 218 -6.84 -5.82 -5.45
CA ALA A 218 -7.54 -5.65 -4.18
C ALA A 218 -6.99 -4.46 -3.37
N PHE A 219 -7.91 -3.72 -2.74
CA PHE A 219 -7.63 -2.64 -1.80
C PHE A 219 -8.40 -2.92 -0.51
N VAL A 220 -7.69 -3.09 0.60
CA VAL A 220 -8.28 -3.45 1.91
C VAL A 220 -7.68 -2.52 2.97
N GLY A 221 -8.49 -1.63 3.52
CA GLY A 221 -7.95 -0.63 4.46
C GLY A 221 -9.02 0.14 5.20
N GLY A 222 -8.63 1.20 5.87
CA GLY A 222 -9.54 2.11 6.53
C GLY A 222 -10.45 2.84 5.53
N ASN A 223 -10.49 4.16 5.58
CA ASN A 223 -11.24 4.92 4.58
C ASN A 223 -10.62 4.76 3.19
N ILE A 224 -11.41 4.33 2.21
CA ILE A 224 -10.96 4.20 0.82
C ILE A 224 -11.65 5.28 -0.01
N LEU A 225 -10.83 6.15 -0.61
CA LEU A 225 -11.28 7.20 -1.52
C LEU A 225 -10.77 6.92 -2.93
N ILE A 226 -11.68 6.83 -3.89
CA ILE A 226 -11.36 6.71 -5.32
C ILE A 226 -11.92 7.97 -6.00
N ALA A 227 -11.01 8.86 -6.39
CA ALA A 227 -11.33 10.13 -7.00
C ALA A 227 -10.85 10.17 -8.45
N GLY A 228 -11.63 9.63 -9.36
CA GLY A 228 -11.28 9.48 -10.77
C GLY A 228 -10.38 8.27 -11.05
N GLY A 229 -10.02 8.09 -12.32
CA GLY A 229 -9.19 6.98 -12.79
C GLY A 229 -9.97 5.70 -13.10
N ASN A 230 -9.23 4.60 -13.28
CA ASN A 230 -9.79 3.30 -13.62
C ASN A 230 -9.06 2.18 -12.85
N LEU A 231 -9.82 1.25 -12.31
CA LEU A 231 -9.31 0.03 -11.67
C LEU A 231 -9.70 -1.18 -12.51
N SER A 232 -8.75 -2.00 -12.90
CA SER A 232 -8.99 -3.10 -13.81
C SER A 232 -8.23 -4.38 -13.44
N ALA A 233 -8.94 -5.49 -13.49
CA ALA A 233 -8.37 -6.83 -13.50
C ALA A 233 -9.09 -7.62 -14.60
N PRO A 234 -8.65 -7.53 -15.87
CA PRO A 234 -9.39 -8.06 -17.02
C PRO A 234 -9.68 -9.55 -16.96
N ASN A 235 -8.85 -10.31 -16.26
CA ASN A 235 -8.98 -11.76 -16.10
C ASN A 235 -9.47 -12.16 -14.71
N GLY A 236 -10.06 -11.22 -13.97
CA GLY A 236 -10.42 -11.48 -12.57
C GLY A 236 -11.36 -10.46 -11.97
N VAL A 237 -11.12 -10.09 -10.72
CA VAL A 237 -11.99 -9.20 -9.94
C VAL A 237 -11.24 -8.03 -9.36
N VAL A 238 -11.89 -6.87 -9.29
CA VAL A 238 -11.46 -5.73 -8.48
C VAL A 238 -12.22 -5.79 -7.16
N ARG A 239 -11.49 -5.78 -6.04
CA ARG A 239 -12.06 -5.80 -4.68
C ARG A 239 -11.67 -4.52 -3.94
N VAL A 240 -12.65 -3.87 -3.34
CA VAL A 240 -12.46 -2.69 -2.49
C VAL A 240 -13.20 -2.94 -1.18
N THR A 241 -12.43 -3.00 -0.08
CA THR A 241 -12.99 -3.30 1.25
C THR A 241 -12.54 -2.24 2.23
N SER A 242 -13.48 -1.40 2.67
CA SER A 242 -13.22 -0.40 3.71
C SER A 242 -13.52 -1.00 5.09
N VAL A 243 -12.58 -0.80 6.02
CA VAL A 243 -12.67 -1.23 7.41
C VAL A 243 -13.01 -0.02 8.27
N GLY A 244 -14.12 -0.09 8.98
CA GLY A 244 -14.57 0.96 9.89
C GLY A 244 -13.68 1.12 11.13
N PRO A 245 -14.08 1.97 12.09
CA PRO A 245 -13.38 2.10 13.35
C PRO A 245 -13.28 0.77 14.09
N LEU A 246 -12.13 0.53 14.71
CA LEU A 246 -11.87 -0.70 15.45
C LEU A 246 -12.84 -0.84 16.63
N GLN A 247 -13.40 -2.03 16.77
CA GLN A 247 -14.34 -2.36 17.84
C GLN A 247 -13.56 -2.63 19.14
N PRO A 248 -14.18 -2.43 20.34
CA PRO A 248 -13.53 -2.72 21.61
C PRO A 248 -13.12 -4.19 21.69
N ALA A 249 -11.86 -4.42 22.03
CA ALA A 249 -11.40 -5.73 22.48
C ALA A 249 -11.63 -5.86 23.97
N TYR A 250 -11.81 -7.06 24.48
CA TYR A 250 -12.22 -7.30 25.87
C TYR A 250 -11.15 -6.90 26.91
N GLU A 251 -9.87 -6.84 26.51
CA GLU A 251 -8.76 -6.29 27.32
C GLU A 251 -7.64 -5.83 26.38
N GLY A 252 -7.49 -4.53 26.15
CA GLY A 252 -6.36 -3.97 25.40
C GLY A 252 -6.71 -3.44 24.01
N ASP A 253 -5.87 -3.75 23.02
CA ASP A 253 -6.02 -3.24 21.66
C ASP A 253 -7.19 -3.88 20.92
N SER A 254 -7.87 -3.09 20.09
CA SER A 254 -8.97 -3.56 19.24
C SER A 254 -8.45 -4.31 18.02
N TRP A 255 -9.13 -5.39 17.66
CA TRP A 255 -8.79 -6.24 16.52
C TRP A 255 -9.96 -6.33 15.54
N THR A 256 -9.69 -6.21 14.28
CA THR A 256 -10.67 -6.50 13.21
C THR A 256 -10.00 -7.37 12.17
N PHE A 257 -10.65 -8.49 11.83
CA PHE A 257 -10.20 -9.39 10.78
C PHE A 257 -11.13 -9.30 9.58
N VAL A 258 -10.55 -9.26 8.39
CA VAL A 258 -11.26 -9.40 7.12
C VAL A 258 -10.89 -10.76 6.55
N ASP A 259 -11.84 -11.68 6.54
CA ASP A 259 -11.67 -13.04 6.01
C ASP A 259 -11.81 -13.01 4.48
N LEU A 260 -10.85 -13.62 3.79
CA LEU A 260 -10.84 -13.73 2.32
C LEU A 260 -11.68 -14.89 1.80
N ASN A 261 -12.08 -15.84 2.66
CA ASN A 261 -12.82 -17.04 2.26
C ASN A 261 -14.35 -16.83 2.19
N GLN A 262 -14.84 -15.65 2.55
CA GLN A 262 -16.28 -15.35 2.47
C GLN A 262 -16.61 -14.84 1.07
N GLU A 263 -17.20 -15.68 0.23
CA GLU A 263 -17.61 -15.34 -1.14
C GLU A 263 -18.81 -14.39 -1.26
N THR A 264 -19.38 -13.96 -0.17
CA THR A 264 -20.53 -13.05 -0.19
C THR A 264 -20.10 -11.64 0.16
N GLY A 265 -20.39 -10.68 -0.70
CA GLY A 265 -20.16 -9.25 -0.51
C GLY A 265 -20.91 -8.61 0.67
N ALA A 266 -21.12 -9.37 1.73
CA ALA A 266 -21.63 -8.91 3.02
C ALA A 266 -20.44 -8.85 4.00
N HIS A 267 -20.24 -7.69 4.58
CA HIS A 267 -19.27 -7.43 5.64
C HIS A 267 -19.52 -8.38 6.82
N SER A 268 -18.81 -9.51 6.90
CA SER A 268 -18.82 -10.30 8.11
C SER A 268 -17.64 -9.89 8.98
N TYR A 269 -17.93 -9.09 9.99
CA TYR A 269 -17.00 -8.81 11.08
C TYR A 269 -17.08 -9.98 12.05
N SER A 270 -16.10 -10.88 12.04
CA SER A 270 -15.96 -11.85 13.11
C SER A 270 -14.93 -11.32 14.11
N ASN A 271 -15.38 -10.94 15.29
CA ASN A 271 -14.52 -10.70 16.44
C ASN A 271 -14.01 -12.05 16.93
N TYR A 272 -12.84 -12.47 16.47
CA TYR A 272 -12.14 -13.62 17.04
C TYR A 272 -11.01 -13.14 17.92
N CYS A 273 -11.15 -13.40 19.21
CA CYS A 273 -10.02 -13.42 20.13
C CYS A 273 -9.22 -14.71 19.84
N TYR A 274 -7.96 -14.61 19.45
CA TYR A 274 -7.10 -15.77 19.23
C TYR A 274 -5.74 -15.55 19.89
N PRO A 275 -5.28 -16.43 20.75
CA PRO A 275 -5.98 -17.17 21.78
C PRO A 275 -6.16 -16.32 23.04
N CYS A 276 -7.31 -16.40 23.66
CA CYS A 276 -7.50 -15.95 25.03
C CYS A 276 -7.21 -17.15 25.94
N GLU A 277 -6.02 -17.23 26.53
CA GLU A 277 -5.72 -17.92 27.77
C GLU A 277 -5.22 -16.90 28.79
#